data_4a3a569abb78ebceabd7c2836a1904b7
#
_entry.id   4a3a569abb78ebceabd7c2836a1904b7
#
_cell.length_a   1.000
_cell.length_b   1.000
_cell.length_c   1.000
_cell.angle_alpha   90.00
_cell.angle_beta   90.00
_cell.angle_gamma   90.00
#
_symmetry.space_group_name_H-M   'P 1'
#
loop_
_entity.id
_entity.type
_entity.pdbx_description
1 polymer ?
#
loop_
_entity_poly.entity_id
_entity_poly.type
_entity_poly.pdbx_seq_one_letter_code
_entity_poly.pdbx_strand_id
1 'polypeptide(L)'
;RVVDPVTGVDEVMDVLIDGAHIEEVGHNLSAAGAEVIDATGLVVTPGLVDTHVHFRDPGQTYKEDILTGAAAAARGGFTTVVCMANTKPTVDNVETLKYVQEKGEKTGIHVLQAGAITQGEKGEQLSDIEGMVKAGIPALSEDGKSVMNTRLCKEAMEVAKELNVPIFAHCEDIDLRGDGCMNDDENAKRLGL
;
A
#
# COMPACT_ATOMS: atom_id res chain seq x y z
N ARG A 1 4.18 -4.40 27.14
CA ARG A 1 5.33 -3.58 26.69
C ARG A 1 4.89 -2.75 25.50
N VAL A 2 5.08 -1.42 25.59
CA VAL A 2 4.84 -0.48 24.49
C VAL A 2 6.16 -0.22 23.77
N VAL A 3 6.17 -0.34 22.45
CA VAL A 3 7.35 -0.07 21.60
C VAL A 3 6.93 0.90 20.51
N ASP A 4 7.49 2.11 20.53
CA ASP A 4 7.28 3.12 19.51
C ASP A 4 8.63 3.64 18.98
N PRO A 5 9.02 3.24 17.76
CA PRO A 5 10.30 3.64 17.19
C PRO A 5 10.40 5.14 16.86
N VAL A 6 9.27 5.85 16.76
CA VAL A 6 9.25 7.30 16.45
C VAL A 6 9.63 8.10 17.69
N THR A 7 9.05 7.76 18.84
CA THR A 7 9.32 8.43 20.12
C THR A 7 10.49 7.82 20.89
N GLY A 8 10.94 6.61 20.49
CA GLY A 8 11.96 5.84 21.17
C GLY A 8 11.46 5.14 22.44
N VAL A 9 10.15 5.09 22.67
CA VAL A 9 9.56 4.37 23.82
C VAL A 9 9.76 2.88 23.64
N ASP A 10 10.27 2.22 24.66
CA ASP A 10 10.39 0.77 24.77
C ASP A 10 10.29 0.37 26.26
N GLU A 11 9.06 0.36 26.78
CA GLU A 11 8.81 0.23 28.22
C GLU A 11 7.46 -0.46 28.51
N VAL A 12 7.29 -0.96 29.74
CA VAL A 12 5.99 -1.47 30.19
C VAL A 12 5.14 -0.29 30.64
N MET A 13 4.11 0.02 29.88
CA MET A 13 3.24 1.19 30.06
C MET A 13 1.79 0.83 29.73
N ASP A 14 0.88 1.70 30.15
CA ASP A 14 -0.52 1.68 29.74
C ASP A 14 -0.74 2.62 28.53
N VAL A 15 -1.77 2.32 27.74
CA VAL A 15 -2.21 3.16 26.61
C VAL A 15 -3.70 3.45 26.81
N LEU A 16 -4.05 4.72 26.96
CA LEU A 16 -5.43 5.18 27.03
C LEU A 16 -5.90 5.62 25.64
N ILE A 17 -7.03 5.08 25.21
CA ILE A 17 -7.61 5.36 23.89
C ILE A 17 -9.02 5.91 24.07
N ASP A 18 -9.34 6.99 23.38
CA ASP A 18 -10.70 7.51 23.25
C ASP A 18 -11.08 7.61 21.77
N GLY A 19 -12.07 6.80 21.37
CA GLY A 19 -12.48 6.67 19.98
C GLY A 19 -11.33 6.21 19.07
N ALA A 20 -10.87 7.08 18.18
CA ALA A 20 -9.78 6.81 17.25
C ALA A 20 -8.43 7.45 17.66
N HIS A 21 -8.34 8.01 18.85
CA HIS A 21 -7.17 8.75 19.32
C HIS A 21 -6.51 8.08 20.52
N ILE A 22 -5.18 8.10 20.54
CA ILE A 22 -4.40 7.78 21.74
C ILE A 22 -4.36 9.06 22.57
N GLU A 23 -5.02 9.04 23.73
CA GLU A 23 -5.07 10.17 24.64
C GLU A 23 -3.82 10.27 25.51
N GLU A 24 -3.35 9.13 26.01
CA GLU A 24 -2.18 9.10 26.88
C GLU A 24 -1.44 7.77 26.79
N VAL A 25 -0.12 7.84 26.88
CA VAL A 25 0.77 6.68 27.08
C VAL A 25 1.57 6.95 28.35
N GLY A 26 1.43 6.10 29.37
CA GLY A 26 2.04 6.35 30.67
C GLY A 26 1.93 5.18 31.63
N HIS A 27 2.30 5.42 32.89
CA HIS A 27 2.22 4.40 33.95
C HIS A 27 1.01 4.65 34.83
N ASN A 28 0.31 3.58 35.22
CA ASN A 28 -0.81 3.59 36.14
C ASN A 28 -1.92 4.58 35.72
N LEU A 29 -2.28 4.56 34.46
CA LEU A 29 -3.34 5.42 33.94
C LEU A 29 -4.69 5.03 34.53
N SER A 30 -5.55 6.04 34.73
CA SER A 30 -6.90 5.81 35.26
C SER A 30 -7.77 5.13 34.22
N ALA A 31 -8.32 3.97 34.56
CA ALA A 31 -9.27 3.24 33.72
C ALA A 31 -10.75 3.58 34.03
N ALA A 32 -11.03 4.67 34.76
CA ALA A 32 -12.38 5.03 35.18
C ALA A 32 -13.33 5.20 33.99
N GLY A 33 -14.27 4.25 33.83
CA GLY A 33 -15.25 4.24 32.74
C GLY A 33 -14.78 3.66 31.43
N ALA A 34 -13.52 3.21 31.32
CA ALA A 34 -12.98 2.57 30.12
C ALA A 34 -13.10 1.03 30.19
N GLU A 35 -13.18 0.39 29.03
CA GLU A 35 -12.95 -1.04 28.91
C GLU A 35 -11.44 -1.30 29.03
N VAL A 36 -11.06 -2.26 29.90
CA VAL A 36 -9.67 -2.60 30.13
C VAL A 36 -9.30 -3.88 29.37
N ILE A 37 -8.31 -3.76 28.48
CA ILE A 37 -7.70 -4.91 27.79
C ILE A 37 -6.38 -5.24 28.48
N ASP A 38 -6.30 -6.42 29.11
CA ASP A 38 -5.05 -6.88 29.72
C ASP A 38 -4.07 -7.33 28.62
N ALA A 39 -3.02 -6.54 28.39
CA ALA A 39 -1.95 -6.79 27.44
C ALA A 39 -0.67 -7.36 28.11
N THR A 40 -0.78 -7.95 29.31
CA THR A 40 0.36 -8.56 30.00
C THR A 40 1.01 -9.64 29.15
N GLY A 41 2.33 -9.53 28.95
CA GLY A 41 3.11 -10.43 28.08
C GLY A 41 3.01 -10.16 26.58
N LEU A 42 2.20 -9.18 26.17
CA LEU A 42 2.08 -8.75 24.79
C LEU A 42 2.96 -7.53 24.49
N VAL A 43 3.14 -7.26 23.20
CA VAL A 43 3.80 -6.05 22.70
C VAL A 43 2.76 -5.19 21.97
N VAL A 44 2.68 -3.93 22.36
CA VAL A 44 1.84 -2.92 21.71
C VAL A 44 2.75 -2.02 20.89
N THR A 45 2.47 -1.91 19.60
CA THR A 45 3.23 -1.08 18.64
C THR A 45 2.28 -0.24 17.82
N PRO A 46 2.76 0.82 17.13
CA PRO A 46 2.04 1.37 15.99
C PRO A 46 1.69 0.25 15.00
N GLY A 47 0.54 0.36 14.36
CA GLY A 47 0.12 -0.62 13.36
C GLY A 47 1.13 -0.70 12.20
N LEU A 48 1.33 -1.90 11.66
CA LEU A 48 2.24 -2.11 10.54
C LEU A 48 1.66 -1.46 9.27
N VAL A 49 2.55 -0.98 8.40
CA VAL A 49 2.21 -0.39 7.10
C VAL A 49 2.83 -1.23 6.00
N ASP A 50 2.03 -1.70 5.05
CA ASP A 50 2.51 -2.37 3.84
C ASP A 50 2.26 -1.47 2.63
N THR A 51 3.33 -0.99 2.03
CA THR A 51 3.25 -0.03 0.91
C THR A 51 3.11 -0.70 -0.45
N HIS A 52 3.00 -2.04 -0.51
CA HIS A 52 2.93 -2.75 -1.79
C HIS A 52 2.11 -4.05 -1.68
N VAL A 53 0.80 -3.95 -1.88
CA VAL A 53 -0.09 -5.13 -1.87
C VAL A 53 -0.92 -5.24 -3.15
N HIS A 54 -1.43 -6.45 -3.42
CA HIS A 54 -2.28 -6.73 -4.57
C HIS A 54 -3.61 -7.34 -4.14
N PHE A 55 -4.61 -6.53 -3.91
CA PHE A 55 -5.98 -7.02 -3.63
C PHE A 55 -6.78 -7.38 -4.89
N ARG A 56 -6.23 -7.13 -6.09
CA ARG A 56 -6.78 -7.60 -7.37
C ARG A 56 -8.20 -7.13 -7.67
N ASP A 57 -8.70 -6.17 -6.95
CA ASP A 57 -10.02 -5.59 -7.05
C ASP A 57 -9.90 -4.10 -7.45
N PRO A 58 -10.46 -3.71 -8.57
CA PRO A 58 -11.46 -4.39 -9.42
C PRO A 58 -10.92 -5.46 -10.36
N GLY A 59 -11.84 -6.35 -10.77
CA GLY A 59 -11.77 -7.16 -11.97
C GLY A 59 -11.01 -8.49 -11.89
N GLN A 60 -10.30 -8.77 -10.81
CA GLN A 60 -9.62 -10.06 -10.59
C GLN A 60 -9.95 -10.66 -9.22
N THR A 61 -11.16 -10.41 -8.72
CA THR A 61 -11.64 -10.81 -7.39
C THR A 61 -11.68 -12.31 -7.15
N TYR A 62 -11.48 -13.11 -8.18
CA TYR A 62 -11.27 -14.55 -8.05
C TYR A 62 -9.89 -14.92 -7.46
N LYS A 63 -8.95 -13.97 -7.40
CA LYS A 63 -7.64 -14.15 -6.77
C LYS A 63 -7.64 -13.62 -5.34
N GLU A 64 -8.13 -12.41 -5.16
CA GLU A 64 -8.27 -11.69 -3.90
C GLU A 64 -9.24 -10.52 -4.11
N ASP A 65 -9.88 -10.04 -3.05
CA ASP A 65 -10.66 -8.80 -3.05
C ASP A 65 -10.27 -7.87 -1.89
N ILE A 66 -10.78 -6.63 -1.93
CA ILE A 66 -10.42 -5.61 -0.93
C ILE A 66 -10.86 -6.02 0.48
N LEU A 67 -12.02 -6.67 0.64
CA LEU A 67 -12.55 -7.00 1.97
C LEU A 67 -11.76 -8.15 2.60
N THR A 68 -11.50 -9.20 1.84
CA THR A 68 -10.77 -10.38 2.33
C THR A 68 -9.29 -10.09 2.49
N GLY A 69 -8.68 -9.34 1.56
CA GLY A 69 -7.30 -8.89 1.66
C GLY A 69 -7.06 -7.97 2.86
N ALA A 70 -7.97 -7.01 3.10
CA ALA A 70 -7.90 -6.15 4.28
C ALA A 70 -8.08 -6.93 5.59
N ALA A 71 -8.96 -7.93 5.62
CA ALA A 71 -9.12 -8.79 6.79
C ALA A 71 -7.85 -9.61 7.08
N ALA A 72 -7.19 -10.12 6.02
CA ALA A 72 -5.90 -10.82 6.15
C ALA A 72 -4.80 -9.88 6.65
N ALA A 73 -4.71 -8.66 6.12
CA ALA A 73 -3.78 -7.63 6.56
C ALA A 73 -4.00 -7.28 8.05
N ALA A 74 -5.23 -7.01 8.46
CA ALA A 74 -5.59 -6.73 9.85
C ALA A 74 -5.19 -7.90 10.77
N ARG A 75 -5.41 -9.15 10.34
CA ARG A 75 -4.99 -10.34 11.11
C ARG A 75 -3.48 -10.44 11.27
N GLY A 76 -2.71 -9.88 10.31
CA GLY A 76 -1.25 -9.76 10.36
C GLY A 76 -0.73 -8.57 11.15
N GLY A 77 -1.61 -7.70 11.69
CA GLY A 77 -1.21 -6.48 12.41
C GLY A 77 -0.97 -5.27 11.53
N PHE A 78 -1.32 -5.34 10.23
CA PHE A 78 -1.26 -4.20 9.33
C PHE A 78 -2.53 -3.35 9.49
N THR A 79 -2.34 -2.07 9.77
CA THR A 79 -3.42 -1.09 9.88
C THR A 79 -3.54 -0.19 8.66
N THR A 80 -2.53 -0.22 7.79
CA THR A 80 -2.51 0.54 6.54
C THR A 80 -1.85 -0.29 5.45
N VAL A 81 -2.46 -0.32 4.28
CA VAL A 81 -1.91 -0.95 3.07
C VAL A 81 -2.04 -0.03 1.87
N VAL A 82 -1.10 -0.12 0.92
CA VAL A 82 -1.18 0.57 -0.38
C VAL A 82 -1.31 -0.47 -1.49
N CYS A 83 -2.47 -0.49 -2.14
CA CYS A 83 -2.75 -1.37 -3.26
C CYS A 83 -2.09 -0.86 -4.54
N MET A 84 -1.54 -1.75 -5.34
CA MET A 84 -0.98 -1.43 -6.65
C MET A 84 -2.06 -1.26 -7.73
N ALA A 85 -1.73 -0.47 -8.76
CA ALA A 85 -2.67 -0.02 -9.77
C ALA A 85 -3.04 -1.07 -10.83
N ASN A 86 -2.31 -2.20 -10.89
CA ASN A 86 -2.43 -3.25 -11.91
C ASN A 86 -3.69 -4.14 -11.78
N THR A 87 -4.84 -3.51 -11.76
CA THR A 87 -6.18 -4.10 -11.70
C THR A 87 -6.87 -4.12 -13.09
N LYS A 88 -8.14 -4.52 -13.16
CA LYS A 88 -8.96 -4.52 -14.39
C LYS A 88 -10.36 -3.96 -14.10
N PRO A 89 -10.64 -2.70 -14.48
CA PRO A 89 -9.72 -1.76 -15.13
C PRO A 89 -8.55 -1.36 -14.24
N THR A 90 -7.45 -0.89 -14.87
CA THR A 90 -6.30 -0.27 -14.18
C THR A 90 -6.76 0.98 -13.43
N VAL A 91 -6.16 1.24 -12.26
CA VAL A 91 -6.44 2.48 -11.53
C VAL A 91 -5.60 3.62 -12.12
N ASP A 92 -6.07 4.17 -13.23
CA ASP A 92 -5.43 5.22 -14.01
C ASP A 92 -6.28 6.50 -14.13
N ASN A 93 -7.39 6.55 -13.39
CA ASN A 93 -8.35 7.64 -13.37
C ASN A 93 -9.12 7.69 -12.05
N VAL A 94 -9.80 8.83 -11.82
CA VAL A 94 -10.52 9.10 -10.57
C VAL A 94 -11.72 8.15 -10.35
N GLU A 95 -12.40 7.71 -11.42
CA GLU A 95 -13.57 6.84 -11.30
C GLU A 95 -13.17 5.48 -10.71
N THR A 96 -12.14 4.85 -11.27
CA THR A 96 -11.62 3.57 -10.79
C THR A 96 -11.03 3.70 -9.38
N LEU A 97 -10.35 4.82 -9.09
CA LEU A 97 -9.83 5.12 -7.74
C LEU A 97 -10.96 5.18 -6.71
N LYS A 98 -12.04 5.90 -6.98
CA LYS A 98 -13.19 6.01 -6.08
C LYS A 98 -13.82 4.66 -5.76
N TYR A 99 -13.94 3.77 -6.74
CA TYR A 99 -14.43 2.41 -6.50
C TYR A 99 -13.60 1.68 -5.41
N VAL A 100 -12.26 1.79 -5.47
CA VAL A 100 -11.39 1.18 -4.47
C VAL A 100 -11.55 1.84 -3.11
N GLN A 101 -11.60 3.17 -3.07
CA GLN A 101 -11.78 3.94 -1.83
C GLN A 101 -13.10 3.58 -1.13
N GLU A 102 -14.22 3.57 -1.85
CA GLU A 102 -15.55 3.22 -1.32
C GLU A 102 -15.62 1.79 -0.76
N LYS A 103 -14.86 0.85 -1.34
CA LYS A 103 -14.73 -0.50 -0.78
C LYS A 103 -13.80 -0.52 0.43
N GLY A 104 -12.69 0.22 0.36
CA GLY A 104 -11.72 0.33 1.45
C GLY A 104 -12.34 0.90 2.74
N GLU A 105 -13.24 1.86 2.63
CA GLU A 105 -13.99 2.44 3.76
C GLU A 105 -14.83 1.41 4.54
N LYS A 106 -15.15 0.28 3.92
CA LYS A 106 -15.92 -0.81 4.56
C LYS A 106 -15.05 -1.80 5.31
N THR A 107 -13.74 -1.59 5.30
CA THR A 107 -12.77 -2.44 6.00
C THR A 107 -12.42 -1.86 7.37
N GLY A 108 -11.76 -2.64 8.21
CA GLY A 108 -11.29 -2.19 9.53
C GLY A 108 -9.89 -1.56 9.52
N ILE A 109 -9.28 -1.34 8.34
CA ILE A 109 -7.93 -0.76 8.17
C ILE A 109 -7.95 0.32 7.09
N HIS A 110 -6.87 1.09 6.98
CA HIS A 110 -6.70 2.06 5.90
C HIS A 110 -6.25 1.33 4.62
N VAL A 111 -7.13 1.27 3.63
CA VAL A 111 -6.82 0.77 2.30
C VAL A 111 -6.59 1.95 1.38
N LEU A 112 -5.33 2.24 1.11
CA LEU A 112 -4.89 3.27 0.18
C LEU A 112 -4.63 2.65 -1.20
N GLN A 113 -4.67 3.47 -2.25
CA GLN A 113 -4.52 3.01 -3.62
C GLN A 113 -3.49 3.85 -4.36
N ALA A 114 -2.44 3.23 -4.91
CA ALA A 114 -1.54 3.89 -5.85
C ALA A 114 -2.22 4.08 -7.21
N GLY A 115 -1.96 5.21 -7.86
CA GLY A 115 -2.40 5.45 -9.23
C GLY A 115 -1.39 4.93 -10.26
N ALA A 116 -1.85 4.44 -11.40
CA ALA A 116 -0.97 4.09 -12.51
C ALA A 116 -0.28 5.34 -13.08
N ILE A 117 0.97 5.22 -13.51
CA ILE A 117 1.70 6.30 -14.17
C ILE A 117 1.14 6.53 -15.58
N THR A 118 0.88 5.46 -16.31
CA THR A 118 0.38 5.53 -17.68
C THR A 118 -1.01 4.92 -17.83
N GLN A 119 -1.74 5.35 -18.85
CA GLN A 119 -3.09 4.83 -19.12
C GLN A 119 -3.05 3.34 -19.44
N GLY A 120 -3.81 2.55 -18.65
CA GLY A 120 -3.84 1.09 -18.72
C GLY A 120 -2.50 0.41 -18.49
N GLU A 121 -1.53 1.13 -17.92
CA GLU A 121 -0.13 0.69 -17.74
C GLU A 121 0.49 0.21 -19.06
N LYS A 122 0.30 0.99 -20.14
CA LYS A 122 0.80 0.68 -21.49
C LYS A 122 2.13 1.35 -21.81
N GLY A 123 2.59 2.31 -21.01
CA GLY A 123 3.83 3.05 -21.25
C GLY A 123 3.74 4.02 -22.45
N GLU A 124 2.55 4.39 -22.90
CA GLU A 124 2.33 5.20 -24.11
C GLU A 124 2.01 6.67 -23.81
N GLN A 125 1.16 6.92 -22.81
CA GLN A 125 0.75 8.26 -22.38
C GLN A 125 0.44 8.29 -20.89
N LEU A 126 0.62 9.45 -20.26
CA LEU A 126 0.32 9.62 -18.84
C LEU A 126 -1.16 9.41 -18.53
N SER A 127 -1.44 8.90 -17.35
CA SER A 127 -2.78 8.77 -16.79
C SER A 127 -3.30 10.12 -16.27
N ASP A 128 -4.48 10.14 -15.67
CA ASP A 128 -5.01 11.33 -14.95
C ASP A 128 -4.34 11.50 -13.59
N ILE A 129 -3.02 11.75 -13.60
CA ILE A 129 -2.20 11.88 -12.37
C ILE A 129 -2.75 12.99 -11.47
N GLU A 130 -3.01 14.19 -12.03
CA GLU A 130 -3.51 15.32 -11.24
C GLU A 130 -4.85 15.02 -10.58
N GLY A 131 -5.78 14.44 -11.33
CA GLY A 131 -7.09 14.07 -10.80
C GLY A 131 -6.98 13.06 -9.67
N MET A 132 -6.15 12.03 -9.84
CA MET A 132 -5.96 11.00 -8.82
C MET A 132 -5.24 11.53 -7.57
N VAL A 133 -4.24 12.42 -7.72
CA VAL A 133 -3.56 13.07 -6.57
C VAL A 133 -4.54 13.93 -5.80
N LYS A 134 -5.37 14.75 -6.47
CA LYS A 134 -6.44 15.53 -5.83
C LYS A 134 -7.48 14.65 -5.14
N ALA A 135 -7.69 13.43 -5.64
CA ALA A 135 -8.58 12.43 -5.03
C ALA A 135 -7.90 11.58 -3.95
N GLY A 136 -6.62 11.80 -3.64
CA GLY A 136 -5.93 11.27 -2.46
C GLY A 136 -5.11 10.01 -2.66
N ILE A 137 -4.56 9.75 -3.84
CA ILE A 137 -3.56 8.67 -3.98
C ILE A 137 -2.30 9.02 -3.19
N PRO A 138 -1.69 8.05 -2.47
CA PRO A 138 -0.44 8.26 -1.74
C PRO A 138 0.81 8.17 -2.62
N ALA A 139 0.72 7.51 -3.77
CA ALA A 139 1.85 7.24 -4.66
C ALA A 139 1.38 6.94 -6.09
N LEU A 140 2.33 7.00 -7.01
CA LEU A 140 2.19 6.48 -8.38
C LEU A 140 3.01 5.19 -8.54
N SER A 141 2.55 4.28 -9.38
CA SER A 141 3.30 3.06 -9.72
C SER A 141 2.94 2.55 -11.12
N GLU A 142 3.89 1.88 -11.75
CA GLU A 142 3.67 1.09 -12.98
C GLU A 142 4.03 -0.38 -12.68
N ASP A 143 3.51 -0.88 -11.57
CA ASP A 143 3.91 -2.17 -11.03
C ASP A 143 3.72 -3.35 -12.00
N GLY A 144 4.77 -4.14 -12.13
CA GLY A 144 4.84 -5.31 -13.00
C GLY A 144 5.14 -5.00 -14.46
N LYS A 145 5.31 -3.72 -14.86
CA LYS A 145 5.55 -3.36 -16.28
C LYS A 145 6.71 -2.42 -16.52
N SER A 146 6.99 -1.50 -15.61
CA SER A 146 7.92 -0.38 -15.81
C SER A 146 7.57 0.56 -16.97
N VAL A 147 7.88 1.83 -16.85
CA VAL A 147 7.77 2.81 -17.94
C VAL A 147 9.06 2.79 -18.76
N MET A 148 9.11 1.96 -19.82
CA MET A 148 10.31 1.77 -20.64
C MET A 148 10.66 3.01 -21.48
N ASN A 149 9.69 3.88 -21.79
CA ASN A 149 9.94 5.15 -22.48
C ASN A 149 10.56 6.16 -21.50
N THR A 150 11.87 6.35 -21.57
CA THR A 150 12.63 7.24 -20.68
C THR A 150 12.11 8.68 -20.68
N ARG A 151 11.65 9.20 -21.82
CA ARG A 151 11.07 10.56 -21.89
C ARG A 151 9.77 10.64 -21.11
N LEU A 152 8.88 9.68 -21.29
CA LEU A 152 7.61 9.62 -20.59
C LEU A 152 7.82 9.40 -19.08
N CYS A 153 8.79 8.55 -18.71
CA CYS A 153 9.18 8.36 -17.32
C CYS A 153 9.67 9.66 -16.67
N LYS A 154 10.53 10.41 -17.36
CA LYS A 154 11.01 11.71 -16.89
C LYS A 154 9.85 12.70 -16.72
N GLU A 155 8.94 12.78 -17.69
CA GLU A 155 7.74 13.63 -17.63
C GLU A 155 6.87 13.26 -16.41
N ALA A 156 6.62 11.97 -16.20
CA ALA A 156 5.91 11.49 -15.01
C ALA A 156 6.59 11.90 -13.70
N MET A 157 7.92 11.82 -13.64
CA MET A 157 8.68 12.23 -12.45
C MET A 157 8.60 13.76 -12.21
N GLU A 158 8.58 14.56 -13.28
CA GLU A 158 8.41 16.02 -13.18
C GLU A 158 7.03 16.38 -12.63
N VAL A 159 5.97 15.76 -13.16
CA VAL A 159 4.59 15.93 -12.66
C VAL A 159 4.46 15.45 -11.22
N ALA A 160 5.00 14.28 -10.90
CA ALA A 160 4.97 13.74 -9.53
C ALA A 160 5.67 14.66 -8.52
N LYS A 161 6.81 15.26 -8.92
CA LYS A 161 7.53 16.23 -8.11
C LYS A 161 6.70 17.50 -7.87
N GLU A 162 6.08 18.05 -8.91
CA GLU A 162 5.24 19.26 -8.78
C GLU A 162 4.03 19.01 -7.85
N LEU A 163 3.46 17.82 -7.91
CA LEU A 163 2.33 17.41 -7.08
C LEU A 163 2.73 16.84 -5.71
N ASN A 164 4.03 16.76 -5.44
CA ASN A 164 4.59 16.20 -4.20
C ASN A 164 4.08 14.79 -3.89
N VAL A 165 4.04 13.92 -4.89
CA VAL A 165 3.65 12.51 -4.76
C VAL A 165 4.84 11.60 -5.14
N PRO A 166 5.17 10.56 -4.36
CA PRO A 166 6.25 9.64 -4.69
C PRO A 166 5.86 8.67 -5.82
N ILE A 167 6.88 8.13 -6.49
CA ILE A 167 6.75 7.02 -7.43
C ILE A 167 7.34 5.77 -6.80
N PHE A 168 6.57 4.70 -6.77
CA PHE A 168 7.01 3.35 -6.41
C PHE A 168 7.42 2.62 -7.69
N ALA A 169 8.72 2.59 -7.92
CA ALA A 169 9.25 2.04 -9.16
C ALA A 169 9.30 0.51 -9.16
N HIS A 170 8.77 -0.10 -10.20
CA HIS A 170 9.07 -1.49 -10.53
C HIS A 170 10.38 -1.51 -11.33
N CYS A 171 11.48 -1.83 -10.66
CA CYS A 171 12.83 -1.70 -11.22
C CYS A 171 13.19 -2.92 -12.08
N GLU A 172 12.47 -3.10 -13.19
CA GLU A 172 12.70 -4.17 -14.15
C GLU A 172 12.88 -3.59 -15.55
N ASP A 173 13.96 -3.95 -16.22
CA ASP A 173 14.16 -3.68 -17.63
C ASP A 173 13.58 -4.85 -18.44
N ILE A 174 12.49 -4.60 -19.14
CA ILE A 174 11.74 -5.62 -19.87
C ILE A 174 12.54 -6.17 -21.05
N ASP A 175 13.39 -5.34 -21.68
CA ASP A 175 14.22 -5.77 -22.79
C ASP A 175 15.36 -6.68 -22.31
N LEU A 176 15.92 -6.38 -21.13
CA LEU A 176 16.94 -7.26 -20.52
C LEU A 176 16.34 -8.54 -19.94
N ARG A 177 15.14 -8.46 -19.34
CA ARG A 177 14.46 -9.64 -18.81
C ARG A 177 14.05 -10.60 -19.92
N GLY A 178 13.57 -10.11 -21.06
CA GLY A 178 13.01 -10.91 -22.13
C GLY A 178 11.89 -11.84 -21.64
N ASP A 179 11.94 -13.10 -22.00
CA ASP A 179 10.99 -14.14 -21.58
C ASP A 179 11.36 -14.81 -20.23
N GLY A 180 12.34 -14.27 -19.50
CA GLY A 180 12.77 -14.78 -18.21
C GLY A 180 11.64 -14.84 -17.20
N CYS A 181 11.54 -15.95 -16.46
CA CYS A 181 10.47 -16.21 -15.50
C CYS A 181 10.96 -16.59 -14.10
N MET A 182 12.29 -16.72 -13.92
CA MET A 182 12.93 -17.01 -12.64
C MET A 182 14.39 -16.51 -12.65
N ASN A 183 15.06 -16.54 -11.51
CA ASN A 183 16.46 -16.18 -11.41
C ASN A 183 17.33 -17.05 -12.30
N ASP A 184 18.38 -16.50 -12.92
CA ASP A 184 19.39 -17.24 -13.67
C ASP A 184 20.33 -17.98 -12.69
N ASP A 185 19.84 -19.11 -12.18
CA ASP A 185 20.56 -20.00 -11.29
C ASP A 185 20.65 -21.44 -11.85
N GLU A 186 21.18 -22.37 -11.05
CA GLU A 186 21.27 -23.75 -11.45
C GLU A 186 19.92 -24.42 -11.72
N ASN A 187 18.84 -23.96 -11.05
CA ASN A 187 17.50 -24.50 -11.30
C ASN A 187 16.95 -24.03 -12.64
N ALA A 188 17.13 -22.74 -12.99
CA ALA A 188 16.77 -22.22 -14.30
C ALA A 188 17.47 -22.99 -15.42
N LYS A 189 18.79 -23.20 -15.30
CA LYS A 189 19.58 -23.97 -16.25
C LYS A 189 19.10 -25.43 -16.38
N ARG A 190 18.81 -26.08 -15.24
CA ARG A 190 18.29 -27.44 -15.20
C ARG A 190 16.91 -27.57 -15.83
N LEU A 191 16.08 -26.56 -15.71
CA LEU A 191 14.71 -26.54 -16.24
C LEU A 191 14.61 -25.99 -17.68
N GLY A 192 15.67 -25.36 -18.18
CA GLY A 192 15.71 -24.75 -19.50
C GLY A 192 14.88 -23.44 -19.56
N LEU A 193 14.81 -22.70 -18.45
CA LEU A 193 14.04 -21.48 -18.28
C LEU A 193 14.96 -20.27 -18.19
#